data_781214fccce46de670b768d837ed3d68
#
_entry.id   781214fccce46de670b768d837ed3d68
#
_cell.length_a   1.000
_cell.length_b   1.000
_cell.length_c   1.000
_cell.angle_alpha   90.00
_cell.angle_beta   90.00
_cell.angle_gamma   90.00
#
_symmetry.space_group_name_H-M   'P 1'
#
loop_
_entity.id
_entity.type
_entity.pdbx_description
1 polymer ?
#
loop_
_entity_poly.entity_id
_entity_poly.type
_entity_poly.pdbx_seq_one_letter_code
_entity_poly.pdbx_strand_id
1 'polypeptide(L)'
;STRPLPSVQPPRAIRHGFNLLGFLTLLSLTSVLVLILQWPASWAAATFNRLTHERVLLLEARGTIWNGSALLALGAGPGGGAATAWPQRLHWSLGLSGLSQITLNLQPDASPSASPWSWVLQWRPSGWQLQVSDVDWRLPSAWLSGLGSPWNTLQPEGRLHLQSRSWAWRQEGKMVQTSGQFTLTLEQFATRLSSLKPLGDYRLTFAGGADTRIRLTTLAGALQMEGQGVWQQGQLQFVGEAWAREAQDESALSNL
;
A
#
# COMPACT_ATOMS: atom_id res chain seq x y z
N SER A 1 42.05 -12.91 86.79
CA SER A 1 40.82 -12.99 85.99
C SER A 1 41.06 -12.23 84.66
N THR A 2 41.44 -12.95 83.63
CA THR A 2 41.62 -12.41 82.30
C THR A 2 40.38 -12.65 81.48
N ARG A 3 39.65 -11.57 81.08
CA ARG A 3 38.51 -11.61 80.17
C ARG A 3 39.01 -11.82 78.73
N PRO A 4 38.47 -12.77 77.97
CA PRO A 4 38.84 -12.91 76.55
C PRO A 4 38.15 -11.78 75.76
N LEU A 5 38.93 -11.20 74.82
CA LEU A 5 38.45 -10.17 73.86
C LEU A 5 37.44 -10.79 72.89
N PRO A 6 36.44 -10.07 72.44
CA PRO A 6 35.48 -10.54 71.48
C PRO A 6 36.13 -10.71 70.10
N SER A 7 35.95 -11.86 69.47
CA SER A 7 36.41 -12.16 68.11
C SER A 7 35.65 -11.33 67.11
N VAL A 8 36.37 -10.43 66.42
CA VAL A 8 35.83 -9.66 65.30
C VAL A 8 35.72 -10.62 64.09
N GLN A 9 34.50 -10.93 63.69
CA GLN A 9 34.25 -11.69 62.46
C GLN A 9 34.52 -10.77 61.24
N PRO A 10 35.31 -11.23 60.27
CA PRO A 10 35.53 -10.43 59.05
C PRO A 10 34.23 -10.29 58.26
N PRO A 11 34.00 -9.13 57.56
CA PRO A 11 32.79 -8.91 56.78
C PRO A 11 32.69 -9.98 55.69
N ARG A 12 31.49 -10.61 55.60
CA ARG A 12 31.17 -11.52 54.50
C ARG A 12 31.24 -10.76 53.18
N ALA A 13 32.24 -11.07 52.36
CA ALA A 13 32.33 -10.62 51.00
C ALA A 13 31.15 -11.18 50.22
N ILE A 14 30.21 -10.32 49.84
CA ILE A 14 29.10 -10.63 48.93
C ILE A 14 29.75 -10.85 47.56
N ARG A 15 30.06 -12.10 47.24
CA ARG A 15 30.44 -12.49 45.87
C ARG A 15 29.15 -12.38 45.01
N HIS A 16 28.97 -11.24 44.34
CA HIS A 16 28.09 -11.14 43.21
C HIS A 16 28.67 -12.04 42.12
N GLY A 17 28.21 -13.29 42.06
CA GLY A 17 28.56 -14.17 40.95
C GLY A 17 28.03 -13.54 39.69
N PHE A 18 28.91 -12.96 38.87
CA PHE A 18 28.54 -12.39 37.57
C PHE A 18 28.12 -13.58 36.68
N ASN A 19 26.83 -13.75 36.47
CA ASN A 19 26.28 -14.77 35.58
C ASN A 19 26.62 -14.38 34.12
N LEU A 20 27.79 -14.81 33.65
CA LEU A 20 28.27 -14.57 32.29
C LEU A 20 27.22 -15.01 31.24
N LEU A 21 26.54 -16.13 31.50
CA LEU A 21 25.50 -16.64 30.63
C LEU A 21 24.31 -15.66 30.56
N GLY A 22 23.87 -15.12 31.69
CA GLY A 22 22.77 -14.13 31.75
C GLY A 22 23.16 -12.82 31.05
N PHE A 23 24.43 -12.40 31.18
CA PHE A 23 24.93 -11.21 30.46
C PHE A 23 24.97 -11.44 28.95
N LEU A 24 25.45 -12.59 28.47
CA LEU A 24 25.48 -12.92 27.04
C LEU A 24 24.08 -13.05 26.44
N THR A 25 23.13 -13.62 27.18
CA THR A 25 21.72 -13.69 26.72
C THR A 25 21.09 -12.30 26.64
N LEU A 26 21.33 -11.42 27.61
CA LEU A 26 20.83 -10.06 27.59
C LEU A 26 21.48 -9.26 26.42
N LEU A 27 22.77 -9.40 26.22
CA LEU A 27 23.49 -8.76 25.12
C LEU A 27 22.98 -9.23 23.75
N SER A 28 22.75 -10.52 23.57
CA SER A 28 22.19 -11.05 22.33
C SER A 28 20.76 -10.56 22.10
N LEU A 29 19.92 -10.52 23.12
CA LEU A 29 18.55 -10.03 23.02
C LEU A 29 18.52 -8.53 22.65
N THR A 30 19.35 -7.71 23.29
CA THR A 30 19.46 -6.28 22.97
C THR A 30 20.00 -6.05 21.56
N SER A 31 20.97 -6.84 21.11
CA SER A 31 21.49 -6.75 19.74
C SER A 31 20.41 -7.08 18.70
N VAL A 32 19.65 -8.15 18.91
CA VAL A 32 18.54 -8.52 18.03
C VAL A 32 17.46 -7.43 18.02
N LEU A 33 17.13 -6.85 19.18
CA LEU A 33 16.18 -5.77 19.26
C LEU A 33 16.63 -4.53 18.48
N VAL A 34 17.91 -4.15 18.61
CA VAL A 34 18.49 -3.03 17.85
C VAL A 34 18.47 -3.30 16.35
N LEU A 35 18.78 -4.52 15.91
CA LEU A 35 18.70 -4.91 14.50
C LEU A 35 17.28 -4.81 13.96
N ILE A 36 16.27 -5.22 14.73
CA ILE A 36 14.86 -5.10 14.35
C ILE A 36 14.46 -3.62 14.24
N LEU A 37 14.85 -2.80 15.23
CA LEU A 37 14.51 -1.38 15.25
C LEU A 37 15.20 -0.57 14.13
N GLN A 38 16.40 -0.98 13.70
CA GLN A 38 17.16 -0.34 12.64
C GLN A 38 17.04 -1.04 11.28
N TRP A 39 16.10 -1.95 11.13
CA TRP A 39 15.97 -2.71 9.88
C TRP A 39 15.79 -1.77 8.68
N PRO A 40 16.69 -1.85 7.67
CA PRO A 40 16.71 -0.88 6.58
C PRO A 40 15.45 -0.93 5.72
N ALA A 41 14.94 0.24 5.33
CA ALA A 41 13.82 0.37 4.39
C ALA A 41 14.07 -0.31 3.04
N SER A 42 15.33 -0.38 2.60
CA SER A 42 15.70 -1.03 1.34
C SER A 42 15.37 -2.53 1.30
N TRP A 43 15.45 -3.23 2.43
CA TRP A 43 15.07 -4.64 2.51
C TRP A 43 13.56 -4.83 2.41
N ALA A 44 12.80 -3.97 3.08
CA ALA A 44 11.35 -3.96 2.96
C ALA A 44 10.93 -3.65 1.52
N ALA A 45 11.56 -2.66 0.89
CA ALA A 45 11.33 -2.31 -0.50
C ALA A 45 11.65 -3.48 -1.45
N ALA A 46 12.80 -4.14 -1.28
CA ALA A 46 13.18 -5.29 -2.11
C ALA A 46 12.18 -6.46 -1.96
N THR A 47 11.72 -6.71 -0.74
CA THR A 47 10.70 -7.75 -0.49
C THR A 47 9.36 -7.37 -1.10
N PHE A 48 8.92 -6.13 -0.92
CA PHE A 48 7.70 -5.61 -1.51
C PHE A 48 7.72 -5.68 -3.05
N ASN A 49 8.82 -5.26 -3.68
CA ASN A 49 8.99 -5.31 -5.13
C ASN A 49 8.87 -6.75 -5.66
N ARG A 50 9.42 -7.73 -4.94
CA ARG A 50 9.26 -9.16 -5.29
C ARG A 50 7.83 -9.65 -5.12
N LEU A 51 7.16 -9.30 -4.01
CA LEU A 51 5.78 -9.71 -3.73
C LEU A 51 4.79 -9.14 -4.75
N THR A 52 5.05 -7.95 -5.25
CA THR A 52 4.24 -7.31 -6.31
C THR A 52 4.63 -7.74 -7.72
N HIS A 53 5.53 -8.73 -7.85
CA HIS A 53 6.08 -9.15 -9.14
C HIS A 53 6.60 -7.97 -9.97
N GLU A 54 7.30 -7.02 -9.32
CA GLU A 54 7.85 -5.81 -9.93
C GLU A 54 6.82 -4.91 -10.64
N ARG A 55 5.53 -5.08 -10.34
CA ARG A 55 4.47 -4.21 -10.87
C ARG A 55 4.33 -2.93 -10.09
N VAL A 56 4.60 -2.98 -8.79
CA VAL A 56 4.68 -1.80 -7.92
C VAL A 56 6.05 -1.80 -7.28
N LEU A 57 6.81 -0.76 -7.52
CA LEU A 57 8.20 -0.65 -7.10
C LEU A 57 8.36 0.49 -6.09
N LEU A 58 9.11 0.22 -5.05
CA LEU A 58 9.62 1.21 -4.12
C LEU A 58 11.08 1.46 -4.47
N LEU A 59 11.34 2.58 -5.15
CA LEU A 59 12.68 2.97 -5.61
C LEU A 59 13.30 3.94 -4.61
N GLU A 60 14.63 3.95 -4.53
CA GLU A 60 15.38 4.83 -3.63
C GLU A 60 14.87 4.83 -2.19
N ALA A 61 14.55 3.66 -1.65
CA ALA A 61 14.07 3.53 -0.28
C ALA A 61 15.12 4.04 0.73
N ARG A 62 14.69 4.90 1.66
CA ARG A 62 15.52 5.53 2.69
C ARG A 62 14.87 5.37 4.06
N GLY A 63 15.70 5.34 5.11
CA GLY A 63 15.23 5.16 6.48
C GLY A 63 15.10 3.71 6.88
N THR A 64 14.15 3.42 7.75
CA THR A 64 13.89 2.10 8.32
C THR A 64 12.52 1.56 7.87
N ILE A 65 12.24 0.30 8.17
CA ILE A 65 10.90 -0.27 7.97
C ILE A 65 9.83 0.48 8.78
N TRP A 66 10.22 1.04 9.93
CA TRP A 66 9.31 1.75 10.84
C TRP A 66 9.02 3.17 10.38
N ASN A 67 10.03 3.87 9.89
CA ASN A 67 9.92 5.21 9.34
C ASN A 67 10.82 5.32 8.11
N GLY A 68 10.22 5.47 6.96
CA GLY A 68 10.98 5.53 5.73
C GLY A 68 10.29 6.30 4.63
N SER A 69 10.95 6.39 3.51
CA SER A 69 10.40 6.99 2.30
C SER A 69 10.95 6.32 1.05
N ALA A 70 10.17 6.33 -0.03
CA ALA A 70 10.59 5.84 -1.33
C ALA A 70 9.88 6.59 -2.47
N LEU A 71 10.39 6.47 -3.68
CA LEU A 71 9.67 6.82 -4.89
C LEU A 71 8.82 5.62 -5.30
N LEU A 72 7.51 5.84 -5.40
CA LEU A 72 6.58 4.83 -5.87
C LEU A 72 6.61 4.79 -7.40
N ALA A 73 6.86 3.62 -7.99
CA ALA A 73 6.86 3.45 -9.43
C ALA A 73 5.99 2.27 -9.84
N LEU A 74 5.41 2.36 -11.03
CA LEU A 74 4.74 1.24 -11.66
C LEU A 74 5.65 0.64 -12.71
N GLY A 75 5.74 -0.70 -12.73
CA GLY A 75 6.53 -1.48 -13.67
C GLY A 75 5.67 -2.49 -14.42
N ALA A 76 6.13 -2.93 -15.57
CA ALA A 76 5.45 -3.93 -16.40
C ALA A 76 5.62 -5.38 -15.87
N GLY A 77 6.34 -5.54 -14.77
CA GLY A 77 6.70 -6.85 -14.20
C GLY A 77 8.11 -7.31 -14.61
N PRO A 78 8.53 -8.52 -14.20
CA PRO A 78 9.87 -9.03 -14.44
C PRO A 78 10.23 -9.02 -15.93
N GLY A 79 11.37 -8.41 -16.28
CA GLY A 79 11.81 -8.27 -17.67
C GLY A 79 11.01 -7.27 -18.50
N GLY A 80 10.03 -6.59 -17.93
CA GLY A 80 9.29 -5.49 -18.57
C GLY A 80 10.15 -4.23 -18.65
N GLY A 81 9.82 -3.34 -19.60
CA GLY A 81 10.57 -2.12 -19.86
C GLY A 81 10.70 -1.14 -18.66
N ALA A 82 11.00 0.12 -18.96
CA ALA A 82 11.22 1.14 -17.93
C ALA A 82 9.99 1.34 -17.04
N ALA A 83 10.20 1.34 -15.73
CA ALA A 83 9.17 1.71 -14.76
C ALA A 83 8.90 3.22 -14.81
N THR A 84 7.64 3.60 -14.58
CA THR A 84 7.25 5.01 -14.48
C THR A 84 7.09 5.38 -13.02
N ALA A 85 7.98 6.25 -12.53
CA ALA A 85 7.93 6.72 -11.15
C ALA A 85 6.90 7.84 -10.97
N TRP A 86 6.20 7.81 -9.85
CA TRP A 86 5.44 8.95 -9.37
C TRP A 86 6.41 10.05 -8.94
N PRO A 87 6.23 11.31 -9.36
CA PRO A 87 7.22 12.38 -9.13
C PRO A 87 7.33 12.86 -7.68
N GLN A 88 6.59 12.24 -6.77
CA GLN A 88 6.57 12.56 -5.35
C GLN A 88 7.13 11.41 -4.53
N ARG A 89 7.82 11.74 -3.44
CA ARG A 89 8.20 10.75 -2.45
C ARG A 89 7.01 10.37 -1.60
N LEU A 90 6.86 9.08 -1.37
CA LEU A 90 5.92 8.52 -0.43
C LEU A 90 6.64 8.25 0.89
N HIS A 91 6.19 8.87 1.96
CA HIS A 91 6.65 8.61 3.32
C HIS A 91 5.75 7.58 3.97
N TRP A 92 6.34 6.73 4.79
CA TRP A 92 5.56 5.82 5.64
C TRP A 92 6.04 5.86 7.08
N SER A 93 5.10 5.60 7.97
CA SER A 93 5.37 5.26 9.36
C SER A 93 4.61 4.01 9.73
N LEU A 94 5.32 3.04 10.29
CA LEU A 94 4.77 1.79 10.78
C LEU A 94 4.77 1.82 12.31
N GLY A 95 3.59 1.71 12.91
CA GLY A 95 3.39 1.70 14.35
C GLY A 95 2.82 0.37 14.83
N LEU A 96 3.19 -0.03 16.05
CA LEU A 96 2.64 -1.17 16.75
C LEU A 96 1.85 -0.68 17.95
N SER A 97 0.59 -1.11 18.08
CA SER A 97 -0.25 -0.83 19.25
C SER A 97 -0.55 -2.14 19.96
N GLY A 98 0.24 -2.42 21.00
CA GLY A 98 0.22 -3.72 21.64
C GLY A 98 0.73 -4.84 20.74
N LEU A 99 0.24 -6.06 20.97
CA LEU A 99 0.62 -7.25 20.18
C LEU A 99 -0.40 -7.61 19.09
N SER A 100 -1.48 -6.85 18.98
CA SER A 100 -2.61 -7.20 18.11
C SER A 100 -2.94 -6.19 17.05
N GLN A 101 -2.19 -5.07 16.97
CA GLN A 101 -2.48 -4.03 15.99
C GLN A 101 -1.22 -3.46 15.35
N ILE A 102 -1.22 -3.40 14.03
CA ILE A 102 -0.22 -2.67 13.23
C ILE A 102 -0.92 -1.53 12.50
N THR A 103 -0.32 -0.35 12.54
CA THR A 103 -0.79 0.83 11.80
C THR A 103 0.29 1.26 10.81
N LEU A 104 -0.05 1.32 9.53
CA LEU A 104 0.77 1.88 8.47
C LEU A 104 0.16 3.21 8.02
N ASN A 105 0.90 4.29 8.15
CA ASN A 105 0.51 5.60 7.62
C ASN A 105 1.34 5.91 6.39
N LEU A 106 0.69 6.37 5.33
CA LEU A 106 1.31 6.74 4.05
C LEU A 106 1.01 8.21 3.78
N GLN A 107 2.02 8.99 3.39
CA GLN A 107 1.88 10.42 3.11
C GLN A 107 2.78 10.85 1.97
N PRO A 108 2.24 11.45 0.90
CA PRO A 108 3.03 12.04 -0.18
C PRO A 108 3.64 13.39 0.22
N ASP A 109 4.82 13.73 -0.32
CA ASP A 109 5.50 15.01 -0.05
C ASP A 109 4.66 16.25 -0.39
N ALA A 110 3.93 16.22 -1.50
CA ALA A 110 3.18 17.39 -1.97
C ALA A 110 1.91 17.70 -1.17
N SER A 111 1.57 16.91 -0.19
CA SER A 111 0.38 17.09 0.62
C SER A 111 0.65 16.90 2.12
N PRO A 112 1.62 17.65 2.70
CA PRO A 112 1.96 17.49 4.10
C PRO A 112 0.82 17.88 5.06
N SER A 113 -0.14 18.67 4.58
CA SER A 113 -1.34 19.07 5.34
C SER A 113 -2.52 18.12 5.15
N ALA A 114 -2.46 17.19 4.21
CA ALA A 114 -3.49 16.17 4.05
C ALA A 114 -3.37 15.12 5.14
N SER A 115 -4.50 14.58 5.58
CA SER A 115 -4.50 13.43 6.50
C SER A 115 -3.76 12.26 5.87
N PRO A 116 -2.89 11.57 6.62
CA PRO A 116 -2.19 10.40 6.11
C PRO A 116 -3.18 9.30 5.74
N TRP A 117 -2.88 8.55 4.71
CA TRP A 117 -3.63 7.36 4.37
C TRP A 117 -3.23 6.23 5.31
N SER A 118 -4.08 5.97 6.29
CA SER A 118 -3.80 5.03 7.37
C SER A 118 -4.43 3.68 7.11
N TRP A 119 -3.64 2.64 7.30
CA TRP A 119 -4.03 1.24 7.21
C TRP A 119 -3.84 0.59 8.57
N VAL A 120 -4.93 0.12 9.18
CA VAL A 120 -4.93 -0.46 10.52
C VAL A 120 -5.27 -1.93 10.41
N LEU A 121 -4.28 -2.79 10.65
CA LEU A 121 -4.45 -4.24 10.71
C LEU A 121 -4.58 -4.67 12.17
N GLN A 122 -5.67 -5.32 12.51
CA GLN A 122 -5.95 -5.86 13.83
C GLN A 122 -6.14 -7.38 13.77
N TRP A 123 -5.50 -8.07 14.70
CA TRP A 123 -5.74 -9.51 14.92
C TRP A 123 -6.66 -9.70 16.11
N ARG A 124 -7.59 -10.63 15.95
CA ARG A 124 -8.57 -11.05 16.97
C ARG A 124 -8.57 -12.58 17.05
N PRO A 125 -8.99 -13.20 18.15
CA PRO A 125 -9.10 -14.65 18.23
C PRO A 125 -9.97 -15.27 17.13
N SER A 126 -10.95 -14.52 16.60
CA SER A 126 -11.87 -14.96 15.54
C SER A 126 -11.34 -14.73 14.12
N GLY A 127 -10.23 -13.98 13.95
CA GLY A 127 -9.69 -13.65 12.62
C GLY A 127 -8.93 -12.32 12.61
N TRP A 128 -8.87 -11.69 11.46
CA TRP A 128 -8.21 -10.38 11.30
C TRP A 128 -9.15 -9.35 10.66
N GLN A 129 -8.85 -8.10 10.89
CA GLN A 129 -9.52 -6.96 10.27
C GLN A 129 -8.49 -5.95 9.79
N LEU A 130 -8.59 -5.54 8.52
CA LEU A 130 -7.81 -4.45 7.95
C LEU A 130 -8.76 -3.30 7.63
N GLN A 131 -8.55 -2.16 8.26
CA GLN A 131 -9.29 -0.92 8.02
C GLN A 131 -8.39 0.06 7.28
N VAL A 132 -8.97 0.77 6.32
CA VAL A 132 -8.28 1.81 5.55
C VAL A 132 -9.01 3.12 5.79
N SER A 133 -8.27 4.17 6.19
CA SER A 133 -8.85 5.50 6.37
C SER A 133 -9.33 6.07 5.04
N ASP A 134 -10.20 7.04 5.12
CA ASP A 134 -10.62 7.80 3.96
C ASP A 134 -9.42 8.51 3.35
N VAL A 135 -9.33 8.49 2.03
CA VAL A 135 -8.27 9.12 1.25
C VAL A 135 -8.84 9.84 0.04
N ASP A 136 -8.17 10.90 -0.34
CA ASP A 136 -8.44 11.67 -1.55
C ASP A 136 -7.09 12.06 -2.17
N TRP A 137 -6.63 11.26 -3.14
CA TRP A 137 -5.36 11.47 -3.81
C TRP A 137 -5.55 11.74 -5.30
N ARG A 138 -4.77 12.69 -5.80
CA ARG A 138 -4.71 13.03 -7.23
C ARG A 138 -3.35 12.65 -7.79
N LEU A 139 -3.38 11.84 -8.83
CA LEU A 139 -2.21 11.25 -9.46
C LEU A 139 -2.24 11.58 -10.97
N PRO A 140 -1.09 11.74 -11.63
CA PRO A 140 -1.08 11.85 -13.08
C PRO A 140 -1.44 10.49 -13.71
N SER A 141 -2.36 10.47 -14.69
CA SER A 141 -2.73 9.23 -15.38
C SER A 141 -1.57 8.64 -16.17
N ALA A 142 -0.62 9.46 -16.63
CA ALA A 142 0.60 9.03 -17.30
C ALA A 142 1.41 8.00 -16.47
N TRP A 143 1.25 8.00 -15.15
CA TRP A 143 1.88 7.01 -14.27
C TRP A 143 1.47 5.57 -14.61
N LEU A 144 0.24 5.36 -15.09
CA LEU A 144 -0.26 4.05 -15.50
C LEU A 144 0.54 3.42 -16.64
N SER A 145 1.22 4.22 -17.47
CA SER A 145 2.04 3.69 -18.58
C SER A 145 3.13 2.74 -18.12
N GLY A 146 3.58 2.86 -16.87
CA GLY A 146 4.53 1.95 -16.27
C GLY A 146 4.03 0.51 -16.11
N LEU A 147 2.72 0.27 -16.08
CA LEU A 147 2.16 -1.08 -15.96
C LEU A 147 2.36 -1.96 -17.20
N GLY A 148 2.97 -1.43 -18.26
CA GLY A 148 3.18 -2.16 -19.52
C GLY A 148 1.94 -2.16 -20.41
N SER A 149 1.83 -3.14 -21.30
CA SER A 149 0.69 -3.24 -22.21
C SER A 149 -0.62 -3.53 -21.45
N PRO A 150 -1.73 -2.85 -21.81
CA PRO A 150 -1.87 -1.89 -22.94
C PRO A 150 -1.50 -0.43 -22.60
N TRP A 151 -1.22 -0.11 -21.33
CA TRP A 151 -1.06 1.27 -20.84
C TRP A 151 0.13 2.02 -21.46
N ASN A 152 1.23 1.31 -21.71
CA ASN A 152 2.41 1.89 -22.37
C ASN A 152 2.13 2.29 -23.83
N THR A 153 1.22 1.59 -24.50
CA THR A 153 0.79 1.88 -25.87
C THR A 153 -0.24 3.02 -25.88
N LEU A 154 -1.21 2.95 -24.99
CA LEU A 154 -2.25 3.97 -24.85
C LEU A 154 -1.67 5.33 -24.43
N GLN A 155 -0.59 5.35 -23.64
CA GLN A 155 0.01 6.55 -23.06
C GLN A 155 -1.04 7.51 -22.49
N PRO A 156 -1.71 7.12 -21.40
CA PRO A 156 -2.83 7.84 -20.86
C PRO A 156 -2.43 9.25 -20.42
N GLU A 157 -3.16 10.24 -20.88
CA GLU A 157 -3.09 11.64 -20.45
C GLU A 157 -4.33 11.94 -19.61
N GLY A 158 -4.22 12.85 -18.63
CA GLY A 158 -5.32 13.24 -17.74
C GLY A 158 -4.94 13.12 -16.27
N ARG A 159 -5.94 13.08 -15.39
CA ARG A 159 -5.79 12.98 -13.94
C ARG A 159 -6.50 11.76 -13.39
N LEU A 160 -5.82 11.06 -12.52
CA LEU A 160 -6.36 9.93 -11.79
C LEU A 160 -6.70 10.39 -10.37
N HIS A 161 -7.96 10.28 -9.98
CA HIS A 161 -8.44 10.64 -8.66
C HIS A 161 -8.83 9.39 -7.89
N LEU A 162 -8.14 9.13 -6.80
CA LEU A 162 -8.28 7.98 -5.94
C LEU A 162 -8.99 8.39 -4.66
N GLN A 163 -10.13 7.77 -4.36
CA GLN A 163 -10.89 8.02 -3.15
C GLN A 163 -11.24 6.71 -2.45
N SER A 164 -11.08 6.67 -1.13
CA SER A 164 -11.65 5.60 -0.30
C SER A 164 -12.57 6.19 0.75
N ARG A 165 -13.64 5.43 1.08
CA ARG A 165 -14.58 5.76 2.15
C ARG A 165 -14.86 4.52 2.97
N SER A 166 -14.37 4.53 4.22
CA SER A 166 -14.61 3.49 5.23
C SER A 166 -14.31 2.08 4.71
N TRP A 167 -13.26 1.94 3.88
CA TRP A 167 -12.91 0.65 3.28
C TRP A 167 -12.31 -0.27 4.32
N ALA A 168 -12.84 -1.49 4.40
CA ALA A 168 -12.29 -2.49 5.30
C ALA A 168 -12.45 -3.91 4.75
N TRP A 169 -11.50 -4.77 5.14
CA TRP A 169 -11.60 -6.22 5.01
C TRP A 169 -11.69 -6.82 6.39
N ARG A 170 -12.57 -7.80 6.55
CA ARG A 170 -12.73 -8.58 7.77
C ARG A 170 -12.75 -10.05 7.43
N GLN A 171 -11.89 -10.83 8.08
CA GLN A 171 -11.94 -12.28 8.01
C GLN A 171 -12.50 -12.82 9.31
N GLU A 172 -13.51 -13.68 9.21
CA GLU A 172 -14.07 -14.47 10.29
C GLU A 172 -14.14 -15.93 9.84
N GLY A 173 -13.32 -16.78 10.45
CA GLY A 173 -13.17 -18.16 9.99
C GLY A 173 -12.60 -18.24 8.57
N LYS A 174 -13.36 -18.85 7.65
CA LYS A 174 -12.98 -18.98 6.23
C LYS A 174 -13.54 -17.86 5.33
N MET A 175 -14.39 -17.01 5.86
CA MET A 175 -15.05 -15.95 5.07
C MET A 175 -14.28 -14.64 5.18
N VAL A 176 -14.06 -14.00 4.04
CA VAL A 176 -13.53 -12.64 3.96
C VAL A 176 -14.65 -11.75 3.43
N GLN A 177 -15.01 -10.74 4.20
CA GLN A 177 -15.99 -9.74 3.83
C GLN A 177 -15.31 -8.40 3.62
N THR A 178 -15.78 -7.66 2.65
CA THR A 178 -15.37 -6.28 2.39
C THR A 178 -16.48 -5.33 2.80
N SER A 179 -16.15 -4.11 3.18
CA SER A 179 -17.11 -3.04 3.44
C SER A 179 -16.56 -1.70 2.96
N GLY A 180 -17.44 -0.70 2.84
CA GLY A 180 -17.06 0.62 2.36
C GLY A 180 -17.02 0.73 0.85
N GLN A 181 -16.41 1.81 0.36
CA GLN A 181 -16.33 2.12 -1.06
C GLN A 181 -14.93 2.61 -1.43
N PHE A 182 -14.46 2.15 -2.57
CA PHE A 182 -13.25 2.63 -3.21
C PHE A 182 -13.59 3.12 -4.62
N THR A 183 -13.14 4.31 -4.98
CA THR A 183 -13.47 4.94 -6.25
C THR A 183 -12.20 5.43 -6.94
N LEU A 184 -12.07 5.11 -8.20
CA LEU A 184 -11.04 5.58 -9.08
C LEU A 184 -11.70 6.38 -10.20
N THR A 185 -11.43 7.68 -10.29
CA THR A 185 -11.96 8.53 -11.35
C THR A 185 -10.81 8.96 -12.26
N LEU A 186 -10.96 8.73 -13.54
CA LEU A 186 -10.04 9.16 -14.57
C LEU A 186 -10.66 10.37 -15.26
N GLU A 187 -10.08 11.55 -15.00
CA GLU A 187 -10.58 12.83 -15.49
C GLU A 187 -9.79 13.31 -16.72
N GLN A 188 -10.49 13.83 -17.71
CA GLN A 188 -9.92 14.34 -18.96
C GLN A 188 -9.01 13.31 -19.65
N PHE A 189 -9.46 12.07 -19.66
CA PHE A 189 -8.70 10.99 -20.28
C PHE A 189 -8.50 11.23 -21.76
N ALA A 190 -7.26 11.17 -22.19
CA ALA A 190 -6.87 11.19 -23.58
C ALA A 190 -5.78 10.14 -23.84
N THR A 191 -5.60 9.74 -25.07
CA THR A 191 -4.55 8.84 -25.52
C THR A 191 -3.88 9.38 -26.77
N ARG A 192 -2.68 8.90 -27.06
CA ARG A 192 -2.00 9.24 -28.32
C ARG A 192 -2.60 8.53 -29.54
N LEU A 193 -3.37 7.46 -29.31
CA LEU A 193 -3.97 6.67 -30.38
C LEU A 193 -5.21 7.33 -30.99
N SER A 194 -5.83 8.29 -30.28
CA SER A 194 -7.01 9.00 -30.75
C SER A 194 -6.71 10.46 -31.04
N SER A 195 -7.33 10.98 -32.11
CA SER A 195 -7.35 12.41 -32.41
C SER A 195 -8.33 13.19 -31.53
N LEU A 196 -9.31 12.50 -30.93
CA LEU A 196 -10.26 13.09 -29.97
C LEU A 196 -9.59 13.28 -28.62
N LYS A 197 -9.57 14.52 -28.13
CA LYS A 197 -9.01 14.90 -26.83
C LYS A 197 -9.90 15.93 -26.13
N PRO A 198 -10.42 15.63 -24.95
CA PRO A 198 -10.38 14.35 -24.22
C PRO A 198 -11.35 13.32 -24.80
N LEU A 199 -11.07 12.03 -24.58
CA LEU A 199 -11.97 10.91 -24.86
C LEU A 199 -13.15 10.88 -23.89
N GLY A 200 -12.89 11.20 -22.62
CA GLY A 200 -13.92 11.24 -21.60
C GLY A 200 -13.41 11.22 -20.16
N ASP A 201 -14.38 11.23 -19.26
CA ASP A 201 -14.20 11.05 -17.82
C ASP A 201 -14.85 9.74 -17.41
N TYR A 202 -14.11 8.91 -16.65
CA TYR A 202 -14.54 7.56 -16.30
C TYR A 202 -14.44 7.35 -14.80
N ARG A 203 -15.38 6.59 -14.27
CA ARG A 203 -15.39 6.22 -12.85
C ARG A 203 -15.47 4.72 -12.67
N LEU A 204 -14.50 4.16 -11.96
CA LEU A 204 -14.47 2.79 -11.52
C LEU A 204 -14.75 2.77 -10.01
N THR A 205 -15.83 2.11 -9.62
CA THR A 205 -16.27 2.04 -8.22
C THR A 205 -16.20 0.59 -7.76
N PHE A 206 -15.60 0.38 -6.58
CA PHE A 206 -15.61 -0.87 -5.86
C PHE A 206 -16.48 -0.69 -4.62
N ALA A 207 -17.54 -1.44 -4.50
CA ALA A 207 -18.45 -1.42 -3.36
C ALA A 207 -18.30 -2.71 -2.57
N GLY A 208 -17.93 -2.59 -1.30
CA GLY A 208 -17.80 -3.72 -0.38
C GLY A 208 -19.14 -4.36 -0.07
N GLY A 209 -19.11 -5.63 0.33
CA GLY A 209 -20.27 -6.44 0.66
C GLY A 209 -19.84 -7.89 0.92
N ALA A 210 -20.77 -8.82 0.86
CA ALA A 210 -20.46 -10.25 0.84
C ALA A 210 -19.55 -10.58 -0.36
N ASP A 211 -19.82 -9.92 -1.48
CA ASP A 211 -18.98 -9.88 -2.67
C ASP A 211 -18.64 -8.43 -2.99
N THR A 212 -17.41 -8.16 -3.43
CA THR A 212 -17.03 -6.82 -3.87
C THR A 212 -17.58 -6.58 -5.27
N ARG A 213 -18.50 -5.63 -5.41
CA ARG A 213 -19.07 -5.24 -6.70
C ARG A 213 -18.20 -4.17 -7.35
N ILE A 214 -17.99 -4.32 -8.64
CA ILE A 214 -17.20 -3.40 -9.45
C ILE A 214 -18.11 -2.80 -10.51
N ARG A 215 -18.06 -1.48 -10.67
CA ARG A 215 -18.83 -0.76 -11.68
C ARG A 215 -17.95 0.26 -12.39
N LEU A 216 -17.91 0.19 -13.70
CA LEU A 216 -17.33 1.20 -14.58
C LEU A 216 -18.46 2.03 -15.18
N THR A 217 -18.32 3.35 -15.15
CA THR A 217 -19.28 4.28 -15.76
C THR A 217 -18.57 5.43 -16.43
N THR A 218 -19.05 5.86 -17.58
CA THR A 218 -18.65 7.12 -18.19
C THR A 218 -19.40 8.27 -17.52
N LEU A 219 -18.69 9.32 -17.15
CA LEU A 219 -19.24 10.54 -16.59
C LEU A 219 -19.50 11.58 -17.69
N ALA A 220 -18.56 11.68 -18.64
CA ALA A 220 -18.62 12.59 -19.79
C ALA A 220 -17.67 12.11 -20.89
N GLY A 221 -17.90 12.50 -22.12
CA GLY A 221 -16.97 12.30 -23.25
C GLY A 221 -17.56 11.63 -24.47
N ALA A 222 -16.74 11.49 -25.50
CA ALA A 222 -17.11 10.91 -26.80
C ALA A 222 -17.08 9.37 -26.75
N LEU A 223 -16.13 8.77 -26.01
CA LEU A 223 -16.09 7.33 -25.79
C LEU A 223 -16.90 6.99 -24.56
N GLN A 224 -17.97 6.22 -24.77
CA GLN A 224 -18.80 5.69 -23.69
C GLN A 224 -18.28 4.32 -23.29
N MET A 225 -18.11 4.10 -21.99
CA MET A 225 -17.72 2.81 -21.42
C MET A 225 -18.63 2.51 -20.24
N GLU A 226 -19.22 1.35 -20.22
CA GLU A 226 -19.97 0.82 -19.09
C GLU A 226 -19.50 -0.60 -18.78
N GLY A 227 -19.53 -0.96 -17.52
CA GLY A 227 -19.17 -2.31 -17.12
C GLY A 227 -19.55 -2.60 -15.69
N GLN A 228 -19.72 -3.86 -15.42
CA GLN A 228 -20.00 -4.36 -14.09
C GLN A 228 -19.27 -5.67 -13.83
N GLY A 229 -18.91 -5.88 -12.60
CA GLY A 229 -18.23 -7.10 -12.22
C GLY A 229 -18.37 -7.40 -10.74
N VAL A 230 -17.92 -8.57 -10.39
CA VAL A 230 -17.90 -9.07 -9.02
C VAL A 230 -16.56 -9.72 -8.76
N TRP A 231 -15.99 -9.42 -7.61
CA TRP A 231 -14.80 -10.10 -7.11
C TRP A 231 -15.24 -11.14 -6.09
N GLN A 232 -15.15 -12.40 -6.47
CA GLN A 232 -15.51 -13.54 -5.63
C GLN A 232 -14.39 -14.56 -5.60
N GLN A 233 -14.07 -15.10 -4.42
CA GLN A 233 -13.10 -16.19 -4.23
C GLN A 233 -11.73 -15.96 -4.92
N GLY A 234 -11.26 -14.69 -4.95
CA GLY A 234 -9.99 -14.33 -5.58
C GLY A 234 -10.05 -14.19 -7.12
N GLN A 235 -11.22 -14.32 -7.72
CA GLN A 235 -11.43 -14.17 -9.16
C GLN A 235 -12.28 -12.95 -9.47
N LEU A 236 -11.86 -12.19 -10.48
CA LEU A 236 -12.62 -11.09 -11.04
C LEU A 236 -13.45 -11.60 -12.23
N GLN A 237 -14.75 -11.45 -12.14
CA GLN A 237 -15.68 -11.60 -13.25
C GLN A 237 -16.15 -10.20 -13.64
N PHE A 238 -15.80 -9.76 -14.84
CA PHE A 238 -16.14 -8.41 -15.32
C PHE A 238 -16.63 -8.49 -16.75
N VAL A 239 -17.74 -7.80 -17.02
CA VAL A 239 -18.30 -7.63 -18.35
C VAL A 239 -18.50 -6.14 -18.58
N GLY A 240 -18.09 -5.67 -19.75
CA GLY A 240 -18.22 -4.26 -20.11
C GLY A 240 -18.32 -4.07 -21.62
N GLU A 241 -18.81 -2.92 -21.99
CA GLU A 241 -19.00 -2.50 -23.38
C GLU A 241 -18.40 -1.09 -23.55
N ALA A 242 -17.95 -0.82 -24.77
CA ALA A 242 -17.47 0.49 -25.16
C ALA A 242 -18.05 0.86 -26.54
N TRP A 243 -18.51 2.12 -26.68
CA TRP A 243 -19.09 2.61 -27.93
C TRP A 243 -18.85 4.11 -28.09
N ALA A 244 -18.93 4.59 -29.32
CA ALA A 244 -18.92 6.03 -29.60
C ALA A 244 -20.25 6.66 -29.17
N ARG A 245 -20.20 7.87 -28.58
CA ARG A 245 -21.41 8.62 -28.22
C ARG A 245 -22.17 9.09 -29.46
N GLU A 246 -21.44 9.52 -30.48
CA GLU A 246 -21.97 10.00 -31.74
C GLU A 246 -21.34 9.24 -32.90
N ALA A 247 -22.10 9.00 -33.99
CA ALA A 247 -21.61 8.26 -35.15
C ALA A 247 -20.40 8.91 -35.83
N GLN A 248 -20.27 10.23 -35.74
CA GLN A 248 -19.10 10.96 -36.27
C GLN A 248 -17.81 10.67 -35.51
N ASP A 249 -17.90 10.26 -34.24
CA ASP A 249 -16.76 9.94 -33.40
C ASP A 249 -16.25 8.52 -33.65
N GLU A 250 -17.06 7.66 -34.26
CA GLU A 250 -16.76 6.24 -34.48
C GLU A 250 -15.48 6.03 -35.30
N SER A 251 -15.27 6.84 -36.32
CA SER A 251 -14.06 6.76 -37.14
C SER A 251 -12.77 7.12 -36.40
N ALA A 252 -12.86 8.06 -35.46
CA ALA A 252 -11.72 8.47 -34.64
C ALA A 252 -11.42 7.48 -33.49
N LEU A 253 -12.43 6.66 -33.12
CA LEU A 253 -12.32 5.65 -32.07
C LEU A 253 -11.99 4.26 -32.59
N SER A 254 -12.09 4.03 -33.90
CA SER A 254 -11.85 2.71 -34.54
C SER A 254 -10.43 2.17 -34.38
N ASN A 255 -9.47 3.01 -33.96
CA ASN A 255 -8.07 2.64 -33.73
C ASN A 255 -7.73 2.37 -32.24
N LEU A 256 -8.73 2.43 -31.35
CA LEU A 256 -8.57 2.14 -29.90
C LEU A 256 -8.90 0.69 -29.59
#